data_37822c4473c211c9423f1f5ce89575a2
#
_entry.id   37822c4473c211c9423f1f5ce89575a2
#
_cell.length_a   1.000
_cell.length_b   1.000
_cell.length_c   1.000
_cell.angle_alpha   90.00
_cell.angle_beta   90.00
_cell.angle_gamma   90.00
#
_symmetry.space_group_name_H-M   'P 1'
#
loop_
_entity.id
_entity.type
_entity.pdbx_description
1 polymer ?
#
loop_
_entity_poly.entity_id
_entity_poly.type
_entity_poly.pdbx_seq_one_letter_code
_entity_poly.pdbx_strand_id
1 'polypeptide(L)'
;MRKTWALVMAAAMAAASLTACSSSKPAETAAPETEAEAAETEETEAEATGDQQEILVAAAASLQYVMEDKIQPAFEKENPDIKLSFTFDSSGKLQTQIEEGADADVFFSAAMKQMNALEDEGLVDADSVVELLENKIALIVPKDSTLGITGFEDITKAEKIALGD
;
A
#
# COMPACT_ATOMS: atom_id res chain seq x y z
N MET A 1 -36.72 -30.65 9.56
CA MET A 1 -37.57 -30.87 8.35
C MET A 1 -36.70 -30.58 7.13
N ARG A 2 -36.53 -31.63 6.37
CA ARG A 2 -35.76 -31.71 5.13
C ARG A 2 -36.43 -30.88 4.03
N LYS A 3 -35.66 -30.19 3.20
CA LYS A 3 -35.95 -30.09 1.75
C LYS A 3 -34.70 -29.76 0.97
N THR A 4 -34.15 -30.80 0.39
CA THR A 4 -33.24 -30.86 -0.75
C THR A 4 -33.85 -30.24 -2.00
N TRP A 5 -33.10 -29.45 -2.74
CA TRP A 5 -33.33 -29.27 -4.18
C TRP A 5 -31.99 -29.24 -4.91
N ALA A 6 -31.74 -30.33 -5.59
CA ALA A 6 -30.77 -30.47 -6.65
C ALA A 6 -31.45 -30.15 -7.97
N LEU A 7 -30.82 -29.40 -8.85
CA LEU A 7 -31.07 -29.48 -10.29
C LEU A 7 -29.85 -29.16 -11.09
N VAL A 8 -29.39 -30.20 -11.76
CA VAL A 8 -28.36 -30.30 -12.80
C VAL A 8 -28.91 -29.72 -14.10
N MET A 9 -28.13 -28.96 -14.85
CA MET A 9 -28.26 -28.88 -16.32
C MET A 9 -26.85 -28.65 -16.93
N ALA A 10 -26.43 -29.64 -17.67
CA ALA A 10 -25.31 -29.64 -18.61
C ALA A 10 -25.86 -29.44 -20.04
N ALA A 11 -25.09 -28.73 -20.88
CA ALA A 11 -25.01 -28.81 -22.34
C ALA A 11 -23.98 -27.80 -22.80
N ALA A 12 -22.83 -28.05 -23.33
CA ALA A 12 -22.34 -28.83 -24.49
C ALA A 12 -22.48 -28.08 -25.83
N MET A 13 -21.33 -28.00 -26.54
CA MET A 13 -21.09 -27.84 -27.98
C MET A 13 -21.13 -26.38 -28.54
N ALA A 14 -20.28 -25.95 -29.45
CA ALA A 14 -19.42 -26.65 -30.44
C ALA A 14 -18.36 -25.71 -31.00
N ALA A 15 -17.33 -26.30 -31.54
CA ALA A 15 -16.24 -25.72 -32.30
C ALA A 15 -16.63 -25.25 -33.70
N ALA A 16 -15.95 -24.25 -34.24
CA ALA A 16 -15.71 -24.13 -35.67
C ALA A 16 -14.44 -23.33 -35.96
N SER A 17 -13.49 -23.99 -36.53
CA SER A 17 -12.26 -23.58 -37.20
C SER A 17 -12.57 -22.84 -38.52
N LEU A 18 -11.63 -22.00 -39.00
CA LEU A 18 -11.05 -22.01 -40.35
C LEU A 18 -10.29 -20.69 -40.64
N THR A 19 -9.00 -20.76 -40.68
CA THR A 19 -8.02 -20.48 -41.75
C THR A 19 -8.32 -19.36 -42.73
N ALA A 20 -7.37 -18.41 -42.88
CA ALA A 20 -6.72 -18.11 -44.17
C ALA A 20 -5.54 -17.15 -44.00
N CYS A 21 -4.42 -17.55 -44.54
CA CYS A 21 -3.20 -16.76 -44.80
C CYS A 21 -3.42 -15.64 -45.81
N SER A 22 -2.71 -14.51 -45.67
CA SER A 22 -1.90 -13.96 -46.79
C SER A 22 -1.08 -12.74 -46.35
N SER A 23 0.20 -12.90 -46.33
CA SER A 23 1.33 -12.17 -46.87
C SER A 23 1.14 -10.68 -47.23
N SER A 24 1.92 -9.81 -46.59
CA SER A 24 2.95 -8.93 -47.18
C SER A 24 3.51 -7.93 -46.14
N LYS A 25 4.84 -7.96 -45.97
CA LYS A 25 5.71 -6.96 -45.34
C LYS A 25 6.08 -5.92 -46.42
N PRO A 26 6.49 -4.64 -46.15
CA PRO A 26 7.60 -4.32 -45.24
C PRO A 26 7.51 -2.97 -44.48
N ALA A 27 8.44 -2.89 -43.51
CA ALA A 27 9.23 -1.74 -43.02
C ALA A 27 8.59 -0.72 -42.06
N GLU A 28 9.07 -0.77 -40.86
CA GLU A 28 10.00 0.13 -40.13
C GLU A 28 9.37 1.33 -39.41
N THR A 29 9.30 1.24 -38.09
CA THR A 29 9.97 2.14 -37.14
C THR A 29 9.66 1.70 -35.71
N ALA A 30 10.71 1.43 -34.97
CA ALA A 30 10.67 1.00 -33.56
C ALA A 30 10.31 2.15 -32.61
N ALA A 31 9.43 1.87 -31.66
CA ALA A 31 9.43 2.53 -30.36
C ALA A 31 9.21 1.44 -29.30
N PRO A 32 9.97 1.41 -28.19
CA PRO A 32 9.88 0.34 -27.21
C PRO A 32 8.66 0.54 -26.33
N GLU A 33 7.77 -0.44 -26.34
CA GLU A 33 6.77 -0.60 -25.32
C GLU A 33 7.48 -1.10 -24.04
N THR A 34 7.36 -0.30 -22.98
CA THR A 34 7.77 -0.72 -21.65
C THR A 34 6.69 -1.64 -21.12
N GLU A 35 6.94 -2.94 -21.13
CA GLU A 35 6.16 -3.92 -20.37
C GLU A 35 6.28 -3.57 -18.88
N ALA A 36 5.16 -3.22 -18.29
CA ALA A 36 5.00 -3.19 -16.84
C ALA A 36 4.92 -4.64 -16.37
N GLU A 37 6.03 -5.16 -15.89
CA GLU A 37 6.14 -6.43 -15.20
C GLU A 37 5.37 -6.31 -13.88
N ALA A 38 4.24 -6.99 -13.80
CA ALA A 38 3.52 -7.18 -12.56
C ALA A 38 4.39 -8.06 -11.66
N ALA A 39 4.94 -7.45 -10.62
CA ALA A 39 5.60 -8.20 -9.56
C ALA A 39 4.53 -9.02 -8.83
N GLU A 40 4.50 -10.31 -9.09
CA GLU A 40 3.84 -11.29 -8.22
C GLU A 40 4.55 -11.25 -6.88
N THR A 41 3.83 -10.76 -5.88
CA THR A 41 4.26 -10.87 -4.49
C THR A 41 4.12 -12.35 -4.12
N GLU A 42 5.22 -13.07 -4.05
CA GLU A 42 5.27 -14.38 -3.43
C GLU A 42 4.89 -14.20 -1.95
N GLU A 43 3.70 -14.67 -1.60
CA GLU A 43 3.33 -14.94 -0.23
C GLU A 43 4.30 -15.99 0.32
N THR A 44 5.28 -15.55 1.07
CA THR A 44 6.10 -16.46 1.85
C THR A 44 5.28 -16.86 3.07
N GLU A 45 4.56 -17.98 2.95
CA GLU A 45 4.03 -18.69 4.12
C GLU A 45 5.23 -19.08 5.02
N ALA A 46 5.47 -18.28 6.04
CA ALA A 46 6.33 -18.70 7.14
C ALA A 46 5.54 -19.66 8.02
N GLU A 47 5.94 -20.92 8.03
CA GLU A 47 5.41 -21.94 8.94
C GLU A 47 5.52 -21.45 10.40
N ALA A 48 4.36 -21.20 11.00
CA ALA A 48 4.23 -20.91 12.43
C ALA A 48 4.62 -22.17 13.24
N THR A 49 5.79 -22.17 13.81
CA THR A 49 6.19 -23.14 14.82
C THR A 49 5.83 -22.60 16.20
N GLY A 50 4.70 -23.06 16.76
CA GLY A 50 4.33 -23.02 18.17
C GLY A 50 3.94 -21.64 18.72
N ASP A 51 2.74 -21.54 19.25
CA ASP A 51 2.18 -20.54 20.19
C ASP A 51 2.74 -19.08 20.18
N GLN A 52 3.20 -18.56 19.05
CA GLN A 52 3.53 -17.13 18.92
C GLN A 52 2.25 -16.33 18.68
N GLN A 53 2.08 -15.27 19.44
CA GLN A 53 1.02 -14.30 19.19
C GLN A 53 1.39 -13.45 17.98
N GLU A 54 0.51 -13.39 16.98
CA GLU A 54 0.68 -12.50 15.83
C GLU A 54 -0.02 -11.16 16.09
N ILE A 55 0.65 -10.07 15.74
CA ILE A 55 0.10 -8.71 15.75
C ILE A 55 0.13 -8.19 14.32
N LEU A 56 -1.03 -7.89 13.75
CA LEU A 56 -1.17 -7.30 12.43
C LEU A 56 -1.13 -5.77 12.50
N VAL A 57 -0.15 -5.20 11.81
CA VAL A 57 0.09 -3.76 11.76
C VAL A 57 -0.27 -3.22 10.39
N ALA A 58 -1.33 -2.42 10.30
CA ALA A 58 -1.64 -1.63 9.11
C ALA A 58 -0.86 -0.32 9.16
N ALA A 59 0.09 -0.11 8.26
CA ALA A 59 0.98 1.04 8.30
C ALA A 59 1.05 1.78 6.96
N ALA A 60 1.16 3.10 7.01
CA ALA A 60 1.38 3.92 5.84
C ALA A 60 2.61 3.45 5.06
N ALA A 61 2.51 3.33 3.72
CA ALA A 61 3.55 2.78 2.85
C ALA A 61 4.92 3.47 3.03
N SER A 62 4.96 4.74 3.40
CA SER A 62 6.20 5.46 3.69
C SER A 62 6.99 4.90 4.88
N LEU A 63 6.36 4.08 5.72
CA LEU A 63 6.98 3.47 6.90
C LEU A 63 7.54 2.08 6.61
N GLN A 64 7.24 1.47 5.46
CA GLN A 64 7.58 0.08 5.15
C GLN A 64 9.04 -0.23 5.47
N TYR A 65 9.97 0.50 4.89
CA TYR A 65 11.42 0.25 5.08
C TYR A 65 11.84 0.25 6.55
N VAL A 66 11.37 1.22 7.34
CA VAL A 66 11.76 1.33 8.75
C VAL A 66 11.08 0.25 9.59
N MET A 67 9.85 -0.11 9.27
CA MET A 67 9.11 -1.17 9.97
C MET A 67 9.77 -2.53 9.77
N GLU A 68 10.00 -2.94 8.52
CA GLU A 68 10.55 -4.26 8.19
C GLU A 68 12.04 -4.39 8.55
N ASP A 69 12.85 -3.37 8.25
CA ASP A 69 14.30 -3.48 8.41
C ASP A 69 14.81 -3.14 9.81
N LYS A 70 14.06 -2.37 10.58
CA LYS A 70 14.53 -1.84 11.86
C LYS A 70 13.62 -2.19 13.03
N ILE A 71 12.33 -1.91 12.91
CA ILE A 71 11.41 -2.03 14.04
C ILE A 71 11.07 -3.48 14.30
N GLN A 72 10.66 -4.24 13.27
CA GLN A 72 10.32 -5.64 13.39
C GLN A 72 11.43 -6.46 14.06
N PRO A 73 12.67 -6.48 13.54
CA PRO A 73 13.72 -7.30 14.14
C PRO A 73 14.11 -6.84 15.56
N ALA A 74 13.98 -5.56 15.86
CA ALA A 74 14.23 -5.06 17.21
C ALA A 74 13.13 -5.47 18.18
N PHE A 75 11.87 -5.34 17.77
CA PHE A 75 10.71 -5.70 18.58
C PHE A 75 10.63 -7.21 18.86
N GLU A 76 10.76 -8.05 17.83
CA GLU A 76 10.68 -9.51 17.94
C GLU A 76 11.87 -10.07 18.75
N LYS A 77 13.03 -9.41 18.72
CA LYS A 77 14.16 -9.77 19.59
C LYS A 77 13.86 -9.54 21.07
N GLU A 78 13.14 -8.48 21.40
CA GLU A 78 12.74 -8.16 22.77
C GLU A 78 11.51 -8.94 23.21
N ASN A 79 10.67 -9.35 22.26
CA ASN A 79 9.40 -10.06 22.47
C ASN A 79 9.35 -11.35 21.63
N PRO A 80 10.12 -12.39 21.98
CA PRO A 80 10.28 -13.59 21.13
C PRO A 80 8.99 -14.40 20.94
N ASP A 81 7.99 -14.19 21.79
CA ASP A 81 6.69 -14.84 21.72
C ASP A 81 5.67 -14.05 20.84
N ILE A 82 6.08 -12.92 20.28
CA ILE A 82 5.25 -12.08 19.44
C ILE A 82 5.88 -11.95 18.05
N LYS A 83 5.06 -12.14 17.01
CA LYS A 83 5.41 -11.90 15.62
C LYS A 83 4.66 -10.70 15.09
N LEU A 84 5.35 -9.80 14.39
CA LEU A 84 4.71 -8.71 13.68
C LEU A 84 4.47 -9.09 12.21
N SER A 85 3.26 -8.86 11.73
CA SER A 85 2.93 -8.87 10.32
C SER A 85 2.42 -7.51 9.89
N PHE A 86 2.62 -7.17 8.61
CA PHE A 86 2.36 -5.82 8.12
C PHE A 86 1.48 -5.83 6.88
N THR A 87 0.58 -4.85 6.81
CA THR A 87 -0.07 -4.43 5.57
C THR A 87 0.32 -2.98 5.30
N PHE A 88 0.90 -2.72 4.13
CA PHE A 88 1.33 -1.38 3.74
C PHE A 88 0.51 -0.84 2.58
N ASP A 89 -0.07 0.34 2.75
CA ASP A 89 -0.73 1.10 1.67
C ASP A 89 -0.81 2.60 2.07
N SER A 90 -1.46 3.42 1.25
CA SER A 90 -1.80 4.78 1.67
C SER A 90 -2.75 4.75 2.87
N SER A 91 -2.58 5.71 3.78
CA SER A 91 -3.42 5.76 5.00
C SER A 91 -4.93 5.80 4.68
N GLY A 92 -5.31 6.41 3.55
CA GLY A 92 -6.72 6.44 3.12
C GLY A 92 -7.26 5.08 2.70
N LYS A 93 -6.46 4.26 2.01
CA LYS A 93 -6.87 2.89 1.66
C LYS A 93 -6.92 1.98 2.87
N LEU A 94 -5.94 2.09 3.78
CA LEU A 94 -5.96 1.33 5.04
C LEU A 94 -7.17 1.71 5.90
N GLN A 95 -7.53 2.99 5.98
CA GLN A 95 -8.76 3.44 6.61
C GLN A 95 -9.97 2.70 6.01
N THR A 96 -10.13 2.74 4.68
CA THR A 96 -11.26 2.05 4.01
C THR A 96 -11.27 0.56 4.29
N GLN A 97 -10.12 -0.11 4.30
CA GLN A 97 -10.04 -1.53 4.63
C GLN A 97 -10.49 -1.82 6.07
N ILE A 98 -10.11 -0.97 7.03
CA ILE A 98 -10.54 -1.10 8.43
C ILE A 98 -12.05 -0.85 8.55
N GLU A 99 -12.60 0.16 7.87
CA GLU A 99 -14.05 0.43 7.79
C GLU A 99 -14.82 -0.75 7.18
N GLU A 100 -14.21 -1.48 6.24
CA GLU A 100 -14.76 -2.69 5.61
C GLU A 100 -14.56 -3.95 6.46
N GLY A 101 -13.92 -3.84 7.62
CA GLY A 101 -13.75 -4.93 8.59
C GLY A 101 -12.45 -5.71 8.44
N ALA A 102 -11.39 -5.12 7.89
CA ALA A 102 -10.08 -5.74 7.92
C ALA A 102 -9.58 -5.83 9.38
N ASP A 103 -9.08 -7.02 9.74
CA ASP A 103 -8.43 -7.22 11.03
C ASP A 103 -7.08 -6.46 11.04
N ALA A 104 -6.95 -5.49 11.93
CA ALA A 104 -5.71 -4.79 12.21
C ALA A 104 -5.64 -4.49 13.71
N ASP A 105 -4.60 -4.97 14.36
CA ASP A 105 -4.39 -4.73 15.79
C ASP A 105 -3.83 -3.33 16.05
N VAL A 106 -3.03 -2.82 15.10
CA VAL A 106 -2.39 -1.51 15.18
C VAL A 106 -2.48 -0.78 13.86
N PHE A 107 -2.85 0.50 13.88
CA PHE A 107 -2.85 1.35 12.70
C PHE A 107 -1.86 2.50 12.82
N PHE A 108 -0.89 2.59 11.89
CA PHE A 108 0.04 3.71 11.75
C PHE A 108 -0.36 4.58 10.56
N SER A 109 -1.08 5.65 10.84
CA SER A 109 -1.48 6.64 9.84
C SER A 109 -0.38 7.70 9.62
N ALA A 110 -0.16 8.09 8.37
CA ALA A 110 0.69 9.24 8.04
C ALA A 110 0.00 10.59 8.27
N ALA A 111 -1.31 10.60 8.56
CA ALA A 111 -2.07 11.82 8.80
C ALA A 111 -3.18 11.60 9.84
N MET A 112 -3.38 12.58 10.69
CA MET A 112 -4.42 12.56 11.73
C MET A 112 -5.84 12.48 11.15
N LYS A 113 -6.06 12.94 9.92
CA LYS A 113 -7.37 12.90 9.27
C LYS A 113 -7.96 11.49 9.25
N GLN A 114 -7.18 10.49 8.88
CA GLN A 114 -7.62 9.10 8.80
C GLN A 114 -7.80 8.48 10.19
N MET A 115 -6.92 8.83 11.12
CA MET A 115 -7.04 8.38 12.50
C MET A 115 -8.32 8.93 13.14
N ASN A 116 -8.57 10.22 13.04
CA ASN A 116 -9.76 10.85 13.60
C ASN A 116 -11.06 10.31 12.98
N ALA A 117 -11.06 9.96 11.69
CA ALA A 117 -12.22 9.35 11.05
C ALA A 117 -12.56 7.98 11.66
N LEU A 118 -11.56 7.11 11.86
CA LEU A 118 -11.77 5.81 12.51
C LEU A 118 -12.14 5.94 14.00
N GLU A 119 -11.62 6.96 14.68
CA GLU A 119 -11.99 7.29 16.07
C GLU A 119 -13.46 7.73 16.14
N ASP A 120 -13.91 8.63 15.26
CA ASP A 120 -15.30 9.10 15.18
C ASP A 120 -16.29 7.94 14.89
N GLU A 121 -15.86 6.91 14.20
CA GLU A 121 -16.63 5.70 13.90
C GLU A 121 -16.54 4.64 15.02
N GLY A 122 -15.70 4.86 16.02
CA GLY A 122 -15.47 3.91 17.12
C GLY A 122 -14.71 2.65 16.71
N LEU A 123 -13.96 2.70 15.61
CA LEU A 123 -13.12 1.61 15.12
C LEU A 123 -11.70 1.65 15.71
N VAL A 124 -11.33 2.74 16.35
CA VAL A 124 -10.09 2.92 17.11
C VAL A 124 -10.44 3.42 18.51
N ASP A 125 -9.79 2.90 19.51
CA ASP A 125 -9.91 3.37 20.88
C ASP A 125 -9.21 4.73 21.01
N ALA A 126 -9.99 5.78 21.27
CA ALA A 126 -9.51 7.15 21.42
C ALA A 126 -8.40 7.31 22.46
N ASP A 127 -8.47 6.55 23.57
CA ASP A 127 -7.47 6.58 24.63
C ASP A 127 -6.13 5.94 24.19
N SER A 128 -6.12 5.17 23.10
CA SER A 128 -4.93 4.53 22.52
C SER A 128 -4.22 5.36 21.44
N VAL A 129 -4.84 6.45 20.98
CA VAL A 129 -4.29 7.29 19.92
C VAL A 129 -3.11 8.11 20.43
N VAL A 130 -1.95 7.96 19.76
CA VAL A 130 -0.73 8.67 20.09
C VAL A 130 -0.19 9.41 18.87
N GLU A 131 0.02 10.71 18.98
CA GLU A 131 0.78 11.48 18.00
C GLU A 131 2.28 11.22 18.19
N LEU A 132 2.78 10.18 17.52
CA LEU A 132 4.15 9.69 17.72
C LEU A 132 5.20 10.55 17.03
N LEU A 133 4.90 11.05 15.82
CA LEU A 133 5.83 11.75 14.95
C LEU A 133 5.17 12.97 14.31
N GLU A 134 5.95 14.01 14.08
CA GLU A 134 5.55 15.20 13.34
C GLU A 134 6.36 15.30 12.05
N ASN A 135 5.69 15.50 10.92
CA ASN A 135 6.35 15.81 9.66
C ASN A 135 6.24 17.31 9.36
N LYS A 136 7.33 17.90 8.85
CA LYS A 136 7.40 19.32 8.50
C LYS A 136 7.70 19.51 7.04
N ILE A 137 6.95 20.41 6.40
CA ILE A 137 7.26 20.83 5.04
C ILE A 137 8.53 21.71 5.09
N ALA A 138 9.51 21.37 4.27
CA ALA A 138 10.74 22.12 4.12
C ALA A 138 10.86 22.72 2.72
N LEU A 139 11.22 23.99 2.64
CA LEU A 139 11.58 24.65 1.39
C LEU A 139 13.06 24.43 1.12
N ILE A 140 13.37 23.80 -0.02
CA ILE A 140 14.75 23.54 -0.45
C ILE A 140 15.03 24.38 -1.69
N VAL A 141 16.17 25.07 -1.68
CA VAL A 141 16.68 25.81 -2.83
C VAL A 141 18.10 25.34 -3.15
N PRO A 142 18.55 25.38 -4.43
CA PRO A 142 19.93 25.08 -4.78
C PRO A 142 20.89 25.96 -3.98
N LYS A 143 22.03 25.38 -3.57
CA LYS A 143 23.03 26.08 -2.77
C LYS A 143 23.52 27.39 -3.41
N ASP A 144 23.60 27.39 -4.75
CA ASP A 144 24.10 28.52 -5.55
C ASP A 144 22.96 29.37 -6.13
N SER A 145 21.76 29.27 -5.55
CA SER A 145 20.61 30.05 -6.00
C SER A 145 20.81 31.54 -5.73
N THR A 146 20.63 32.34 -6.78
CA THR A 146 20.71 33.83 -6.70
C THR A 146 19.32 34.48 -6.58
N LEU A 147 18.23 33.68 -6.47
CA LEU A 147 16.85 34.18 -6.46
C LEU A 147 16.44 34.86 -5.14
N GLY A 148 17.28 34.78 -4.11
CA GLY A 148 16.99 35.42 -2.81
C GLY A 148 15.72 34.83 -2.16
N ILE A 149 15.50 33.52 -2.30
CA ILE A 149 14.42 32.79 -1.66
C ILE A 149 14.89 32.40 -0.26
N THR A 150 14.27 32.95 0.76
CA THR A 150 14.58 32.72 2.16
C THR A 150 13.44 32.10 2.95
N GLY A 151 12.24 32.11 2.41
CA GLY A 151 11.04 31.55 3.03
C GLY A 151 9.95 31.25 2.00
N PHE A 152 8.82 30.71 2.47
CA PHE A 152 7.69 30.37 1.61
C PHE A 152 7.05 31.58 0.94
N GLU A 153 7.17 32.76 1.54
CA GLU A 153 6.69 34.03 1.00
C GLU A 153 7.43 34.42 -0.30
N ASP A 154 8.63 33.92 -0.48
CA ASP A 154 9.49 34.20 -1.64
C ASP A 154 9.28 33.22 -2.80
N ILE A 155 8.42 32.22 -2.65
CA ILE A 155 8.28 31.10 -3.61
C ILE A 155 7.91 31.57 -5.02
N THR A 156 7.23 32.71 -5.12
CA THR A 156 6.84 33.34 -6.40
C THR A 156 8.01 33.88 -7.21
N LYS A 157 9.23 33.99 -6.60
CA LYS A 157 10.44 34.36 -7.32
C LYS A 157 11.00 33.22 -8.18
N ALA A 158 10.56 31.99 -7.93
CA ALA A 158 10.96 30.81 -8.69
C ALA A 158 10.12 30.65 -9.96
N GLU A 159 10.77 30.42 -11.09
CA GLU A 159 10.07 30.11 -12.35
C GLU A 159 9.48 28.70 -12.35
N LYS A 160 10.09 27.79 -11.61
CA LYS A 160 9.68 26.37 -11.49
C LYS A 160 9.75 25.93 -10.04
N ILE A 161 8.73 25.23 -9.61
CA ILE A 161 8.61 24.66 -8.25
C ILE A 161 8.36 23.17 -8.43
N ALA A 162 9.14 22.35 -7.71
CA ALA A 162 8.88 20.92 -7.59
C ALA A 162 8.17 20.68 -6.25
N LEU A 163 7.08 19.94 -6.29
CA LEU A 163 6.35 19.51 -5.10
C LEU A 163 6.47 17.99 -5.00
N GLY A 164 6.70 17.48 -3.79
CA GLY A 164 6.53 16.07 -3.49
C GLY A 164 5.03 15.76 -3.36
N ASP A 165 4.63 14.60 -3.80
CA ASP A 165 3.30 14.01 -3.64
C ASP A 165 3.26 13.05 -2.47
#